data_7e85587bb07e01bf99b78ea478e5cec1
#
_entry.id   7e85587bb07e01bf99b78ea478e5cec1
#
_cell.length_a   1.000
_cell.length_b   1.000
_cell.length_c   1.000
_cell.angle_alpha   90.00
_cell.angle_beta   90.00
_cell.angle_gamma   90.00
#
_symmetry.space_group_name_H-M   'P 1'
#
loop_
_entity.id
_entity.type
_entity.pdbx_description
1 polymer ?
#
loop_
_entity_poly.entity_id
_entity_poly.type
_entity_poly.pdbx_seq_one_letter_code
_entity_poly.pdbx_strand_id
1 'polypeptide(L)'
;MFIHRFSSATMPASNLITNCSYYWLLNGLFIGYFLLHPAYTDPNWSTLAYRAFLGTFAVAEFMNFLCHWALRNLRPAGSKVRGIPKGFGFEFVSCANYFWETVAWGSFAVMVKSVPAYVFFLATLFILNKWSKDRHRKYLKEFDGKDGRVLYPKGRKAYIPFLV
;
A
#
# COMPACT_ATOMS: atom_id res chain seq x y z
N MET A 1 7.47 5.74 -11.89
CA MET A 1 8.21 5.28 -13.08
C MET A 1 9.63 4.83 -12.77
N PHE A 2 10.37 5.52 -11.92
CA PHE A 2 11.79 5.22 -11.66
C PHE A 2 12.07 3.98 -10.81
N ILE A 3 11.09 3.50 -10.04
CA ILE A 3 11.27 2.38 -9.10
C ILE A 3 10.97 1.03 -9.75
N HIS A 4 9.89 0.91 -10.53
CA HIS A 4 9.45 -0.38 -11.06
C HIS A 4 10.06 -0.73 -12.42
N ARG A 5 10.46 -1.99 -12.58
CA ARG A 5 10.81 -2.59 -13.87
C ARG A 5 9.56 -3.23 -14.45
N PHE A 6 9.01 -2.64 -15.51
CA PHE A 6 7.81 -3.15 -16.16
C PHE A 6 8.14 -4.35 -17.06
N SER A 7 7.26 -5.34 -17.06
CA SER A 7 7.23 -6.36 -18.11
C SER A 7 6.51 -5.78 -19.35
N SER A 8 6.61 -6.49 -20.48
CA SER A 8 5.94 -6.09 -21.74
C SER A 8 4.40 -6.12 -21.70
N ALA A 9 3.79 -6.48 -20.57
CA ALA A 9 2.34 -6.52 -20.42
C ALA A 9 1.76 -5.11 -20.34
N THR A 10 0.78 -4.83 -21.18
CA THR A 10 0.00 -3.58 -21.16
C THR A 10 -1.07 -3.62 -20.07
N MET A 11 -1.40 -2.45 -19.54
CA MET A 11 -2.50 -2.32 -18.59
C MET A 11 -3.83 -2.20 -19.35
N PRO A 12 -4.89 -2.98 -18.98
CA PRO A 12 -6.21 -2.79 -19.56
C PRO A 12 -6.74 -1.38 -19.35
N ALA A 13 -7.47 -0.84 -20.34
CA ALA A 13 -8.05 0.51 -20.26
C ALA A 13 -9.01 0.66 -19.06
N SER A 14 -9.73 -0.40 -18.68
CA SER A 14 -10.58 -0.41 -17.48
C SER A 14 -9.80 -0.11 -16.20
N ASN A 15 -8.58 -0.63 -16.07
CA ASN A 15 -7.73 -0.35 -14.92
C ASN A 15 -7.23 1.11 -14.92
N LEU A 16 -7.00 1.68 -16.11
CA LEU A 16 -6.65 3.10 -16.23
C LEU A 16 -7.80 3.98 -15.73
N ILE A 17 -9.02 3.73 -16.19
CA ILE A 17 -10.22 4.46 -15.76
C ILE A 17 -10.39 4.33 -14.23
N THR A 18 -10.32 3.12 -13.69
CA THR A 18 -10.44 2.88 -12.24
C THR A 18 -9.38 3.64 -11.46
N ASN A 19 -8.11 3.60 -11.89
CA ASN A 19 -7.03 4.29 -11.21
C ASN A 19 -7.18 5.82 -11.31
N CYS A 20 -7.55 6.35 -12.45
CA CYS A 20 -7.80 7.78 -12.62
C CYS A 20 -8.96 8.24 -11.73
N SER A 21 -10.07 7.50 -11.69
CA SER A 21 -11.20 7.84 -10.82
C SER A 21 -10.83 7.77 -9.33
N TYR A 22 -10.04 6.78 -8.94
CA TYR A 22 -9.62 6.62 -7.55
C TYR A 22 -8.63 7.71 -7.11
N TYR A 23 -7.53 7.90 -7.85
CA TYR A 23 -6.49 8.83 -7.43
C TYR A 23 -6.79 10.29 -7.77
N TRP A 24 -7.37 10.56 -8.92
CA TRP A 24 -7.57 11.94 -9.36
C TRP A 24 -8.89 12.52 -8.86
N LEU A 25 -9.98 11.74 -8.98
CA LEU A 25 -11.30 12.23 -8.57
C LEU A 25 -11.46 12.13 -7.05
N LEU A 26 -11.33 10.93 -6.47
CA LEU A 26 -11.59 10.72 -5.05
C LEU A 26 -10.50 11.33 -4.17
N ASN A 27 -9.23 11.14 -4.49
CA ASN A 27 -8.14 11.72 -3.70
C ASN A 27 -7.85 13.17 -4.13
N GLY A 28 -7.46 13.42 -5.38
CA GLY A 28 -7.04 14.74 -5.83
C GLY A 28 -8.13 15.78 -5.73
N LEU A 29 -9.28 15.55 -6.39
CA LEU A 29 -10.33 16.54 -6.46
C LEU A 29 -11.10 16.66 -5.13
N PHE A 30 -11.66 15.57 -4.59
CA PHE A 30 -12.52 15.69 -3.40
C PHE A 30 -11.73 16.05 -2.14
N ILE A 31 -10.61 15.43 -1.87
CA ILE A 31 -9.79 15.80 -0.70
C ILE A 31 -9.21 17.20 -0.90
N GLY A 32 -8.63 17.47 -2.07
CA GLY A 32 -8.05 18.77 -2.39
C GLY A 32 -9.08 19.91 -2.28
N TYR A 33 -10.26 19.74 -2.89
CA TYR A 33 -11.34 20.71 -2.78
C TYR A 33 -11.76 20.97 -1.33
N PHE A 34 -11.91 19.89 -0.54
CA PHE A 34 -12.32 20.01 0.86
C PHE A 34 -11.27 20.75 1.70
N LEU A 35 -10.01 20.40 1.58
CA LEU A 35 -8.93 20.98 2.38
C LEU A 35 -8.58 22.42 1.96
N LEU A 36 -8.79 22.77 0.69
CA LEU A 36 -8.54 24.12 0.16
C LEU A 36 -9.78 25.02 0.23
N HIS A 37 -10.92 24.50 0.68
CA HIS A 37 -12.14 25.29 0.78
C HIS A 37 -12.03 26.35 1.90
N PRO A 38 -12.45 27.61 1.68
CA PRO A 38 -12.35 28.68 2.68
C PRO A 38 -13.04 28.40 4.02
N ALA A 39 -14.05 27.52 4.03
CA ALA A 39 -14.74 27.11 5.26
C ALA A 39 -14.09 25.91 5.97
N TYR A 40 -12.99 25.35 5.44
CA TYR A 40 -12.26 24.31 6.14
C TYR A 40 -11.55 24.89 7.34
N THR A 41 -11.78 24.29 8.49
CA THR A 41 -11.10 24.64 9.74
C THR A 41 -10.14 23.53 10.11
N ASP A 42 -8.89 23.90 10.34
CA ASP A 42 -7.86 22.93 10.78
C ASP A 42 -8.30 22.23 12.08
N PRO A 43 -8.10 20.93 12.17
CA PRO A 43 -8.38 20.20 13.39
C PRO A 43 -7.57 20.77 14.55
N ASN A 44 -8.22 21.00 15.70
CA ASN A 44 -7.54 21.50 16.89
C ASN A 44 -6.74 20.38 17.60
N TRP A 45 -5.68 19.93 16.93
CA TRP A 45 -4.73 18.97 17.50
C TRP A 45 -3.69 19.70 18.36
N SER A 46 -3.30 19.10 19.48
CA SER A 46 -2.08 19.56 20.17
C SER A 46 -0.87 19.43 19.24
N THR A 47 0.12 20.29 19.43
CA THR A 47 1.37 20.24 18.63
C THR A 47 2.03 18.87 18.68
N LEU A 48 1.98 18.19 19.84
CA LEU A 48 2.52 16.84 19.99
C LEU A 48 1.73 15.81 19.14
N ALA A 49 0.41 15.85 19.21
CA ALA A 49 -0.44 14.95 18.43
C ALA A 49 -0.25 15.14 16.92
N TYR A 50 -0.22 16.38 16.46
CA TYR A 50 0.01 16.70 15.04
C TYR A 50 1.38 16.18 14.58
N ARG A 51 2.45 16.42 15.35
CA ARG A 51 3.79 15.91 15.04
C ARG A 51 3.85 14.38 15.04
N ALA A 52 3.11 13.73 15.94
CA ALA A 52 3.02 12.27 15.97
C ALA A 52 2.35 11.72 14.70
N PHE A 53 1.23 12.30 14.25
CA PHE A 53 0.57 11.88 13.00
C PHE A 53 1.46 12.13 11.77
N LEU A 54 2.08 13.31 11.69
CA LEU A 54 3.00 13.65 10.62
C LEU A 54 4.22 12.71 10.59
N GLY A 55 4.80 12.42 11.75
CA GLY A 55 5.91 11.48 11.88
C GLY A 55 5.51 10.06 11.48
N THR A 56 4.34 9.59 11.90
CA THR A 56 3.80 8.28 11.51
C THR A 56 3.59 8.20 10.01
N PHE A 57 3.02 9.24 9.41
CA PHE A 57 2.84 9.34 7.96
C PHE A 57 4.19 9.25 7.23
N ALA A 58 5.16 10.07 7.63
CA ALA A 58 6.47 10.11 6.98
C ALA A 58 7.24 8.77 7.11
N VAL A 59 7.19 8.14 8.28
CA VAL A 59 7.78 6.80 8.49
C VAL A 59 7.08 5.76 7.63
N ALA A 60 5.75 5.77 7.58
CA ALA A 60 4.98 4.83 6.77
C ALA A 60 5.27 4.96 5.27
N GLU A 61 5.34 6.19 4.74
CA GLU A 61 5.74 6.46 3.36
C GLU A 61 7.16 5.98 3.06
N PHE A 62 8.10 6.24 3.95
CA PHE A 62 9.47 5.77 3.81
C PHE A 62 9.57 4.24 3.81
N MET A 63 8.84 3.57 4.71
CA MET A 63 8.78 2.10 4.77
C MET A 63 8.09 1.52 3.54
N ASN A 64 7.05 2.16 3.02
CA ASN A 64 6.40 1.79 1.77
C ASN A 64 7.39 1.89 0.59
N PHE A 65 8.15 2.98 0.51
CA PHE A 65 9.23 3.14 -0.48
C PHE A 65 10.25 1.99 -0.40
N LEU A 66 10.74 1.66 0.81
CA LEU A 66 11.70 0.57 1.00
C LEU A 66 11.13 -0.80 0.60
N CYS A 67 9.84 -1.05 0.88
CA CYS A 67 9.15 -2.25 0.40
C CYS A 67 9.13 -2.32 -1.13
N HIS A 68 8.80 -1.23 -1.81
CA HIS A 68 8.82 -1.16 -3.27
C HIS A 68 10.23 -1.33 -3.84
N TRP A 69 11.24 -0.76 -3.18
CA TRP A 69 12.64 -0.95 -3.56
C TRP A 69 13.08 -2.43 -3.42
N ALA A 70 12.70 -3.08 -2.32
CA ALA A 70 12.95 -4.52 -2.13
C ALA A 70 12.27 -5.35 -3.21
N LEU A 71 10.99 -5.09 -3.51
CA LEU A 71 10.24 -5.79 -4.57
C LEU A 71 10.84 -5.57 -5.97
N ARG A 72 11.36 -4.37 -6.24
CA ARG A 72 12.08 -4.10 -7.49
C ARG A 72 13.33 -4.95 -7.63
N ASN A 73 14.13 -5.02 -6.56
CA ASN A 73 15.41 -5.73 -6.57
C ASN A 73 15.26 -7.24 -6.51
N LEU A 74 14.08 -7.73 -6.11
CA LEU A 74 13.77 -9.16 -6.07
C LEU A 74 13.81 -9.83 -7.45
N ARG A 75 13.67 -9.05 -8.53
CA ARG A 75 13.70 -9.56 -9.91
C ARG A 75 14.91 -9.02 -10.66
N PRO A 76 15.75 -9.89 -11.21
CA PRO A 76 16.74 -9.50 -12.21
C PRO A 76 16.07 -8.82 -13.41
N ALA A 77 16.79 -7.91 -14.09
CA ALA A 77 16.28 -7.28 -15.29
C ALA A 77 15.96 -8.36 -16.37
N GLY A 78 14.76 -8.28 -16.96
CA GLY A 78 14.30 -9.23 -17.99
C GLY A 78 13.75 -10.56 -17.45
N SER A 79 13.88 -10.85 -16.15
CA SER A 79 13.37 -12.09 -15.55
C SER A 79 11.88 -11.97 -15.17
N LYS A 80 11.12 -13.05 -15.42
CA LYS A 80 9.75 -13.24 -14.93
C LYS A 80 9.69 -14.03 -13.61
N VAL A 81 10.84 -14.58 -13.17
CA VAL A 81 10.91 -15.38 -11.95
C VAL A 81 10.65 -14.50 -10.74
N ARG A 82 9.75 -14.94 -9.89
CA ARG A 82 9.43 -14.26 -8.62
C ARG A 82 10.24 -14.88 -7.49
N GLY A 83 10.62 -14.04 -6.54
CA GLY A 83 11.19 -14.46 -5.28
C GLY A 83 10.25 -14.16 -4.12
N ILE A 84 10.55 -14.71 -2.95
CA ILE A 84 9.84 -14.41 -1.70
C ILE A 84 10.46 -13.13 -1.13
N PRO A 85 9.73 -12.02 -0.98
CA PRO A 85 10.27 -10.79 -0.43
C PRO A 85 10.65 -10.95 1.03
N LYS A 86 11.67 -10.19 1.47
CA LYS A 86 12.18 -10.14 2.84
C LYS A 86 12.48 -8.70 3.25
N GLY A 87 12.58 -8.43 4.54
CA GLY A 87 12.82 -7.10 5.09
C GLY A 87 11.55 -6.24 5.17
N PHE A 88 11.63 -5.14 5.88
CA PHE A 88 10.64 -4.06 5.91
C PHE A 88 9.21 -4.48 6.28
N GLY A 89 9.04 -5.60 7.01
CA GLY A 89 7.75 -6.15 7.42
C GLY A 89 7.27 -7.34 6.58
N PHE A 90 7.97 -7.70 5.51
CA PHE A 90 7.65 -8.90 4.73
C PHE A 90 7.84 -10.21 5.52
N GLU A 91 8.50 -10.21 6.65
CA GLU A 91 8.60 -11.35 7.57
C GLU A 91 7.24 -11.72 8.14
N PHE A 92 6.38 -10.74 8.37
CA PHE A 92 5.07 -10.90 9.01
C PHE A 92 3.93 -11.04 8.02
N VAL A 93 4.04 -10.34 6.87
CA VAL A 93 2.97 -10.28 5.87
C VAL A 93 3.49 -10.40 4.45
N SER A 94 2.63 -10.88 3.55
CA SER A 94 2.93 -11.02 2.12
C SER A 94 2.99 -9.69 1.37
N CYS A 95 2.27 -8.68 1.86
CA CYS A 95 2.13 -7.37 1.24
C CYS A 95 2.43 -6.25 2.24
N ALA A 96 3.69 -6.19 2.72
CA ALA A 96 4.13 -5.16 3.67
C ALA A 96 3.98 -3.74 3.11
N ASN A 97 4.19 -3.54 1.80
CA ASN A 97 3.94 -2.26 1.14
C ASN A 97 2.48 -1.79 1.31
N TYR A 98 1.50 -2.68 1.20
CA TYR A 98 0.09 -2.33 1.43
C TYR A 98 -0.21 -1.99 2.88
N PHE A 99 0.42 -2.70 3.82
CA PHE A 99 0.31 -2.37 5.24
C PHE A 99 0.79 -0.94 5.51
N TRP A 100 1.98 -0.59 5.05
CA TRP A 100 2.53 0.75 5.25
C TRP A 100 1.74 1.83 4.52
N GLU A 101 1.24 1.56 3.32
CA GLU A 101 0.34 2.46 2.60
C GLU A 101 -0.96 2.73 3.38
N THR A 102 -1.51 1.70 4.01
CA THR A 102 -2.69 1.85 4.88
C THR A 102 -2.39 2.69 6.13
N VAL A 103 -1.23 2.47 6.76
CA VAL A 103 -0.81 3.28 7.91
C VAL A 103 -0.64 4.74 7.52
N ALA A 104 -0.05 5.02 6.36
CA ALA A 104 0.11 6.38 5.84
C ALA A 104 -1.25 7.06 5.64
N TRP A 105 -2.16 6.43 4.88
CA TRP A 105 -3.48 7.02 4.63
C TRP A 105 -4.34 7.15 5.89
N GLY A 106 -4.26 6.19 6.82
CA GLY A 106 -4.93 6.29 8.12
C GLY A 106 -4.42 7.46 8.95
N SER A 107 -3.10 7.63 9.02
CA SER A 107 -2.48 8.76 9.73
C SER A 107 -2.86 10.10 9.10
N PHE A 108 -2.84 10.19 7.75
CA PHE A 108 -3.29 11.38 7.04
C PHE A 108 -4.76 11.69 7.31
N ALA A 109 -5.66 10.71 7.22
CA ALA A 109 -7.09 10.92 7.45
C ALA A 109 -7.39 11.44 8.86
N VAL A 110 -6.71 10.88 9.88
CA VAL A 110 -6.82 11.35 11.28
C VAL A 110 -6.25 12.76 11.42
N MET A 111 -5.10 13.04 10.80
CA MET A 111 -4.45 14.34 10.86
C MET A 111 -5.33 15.47 10.33
N VAL A 112 -6.00 15.25 9.18
CA VAL A 112 -6.81 16.29 8.54
C VAL A 112 -8.29 16.28 8.96
N LYS A 113 -8.78 15.23 9.60
CA LYS A 113 -10.18 15.06 10.04
C LYS A 113 -11.23 15.41 8.98
N SER A 114 -10.96 15.14 7.72
CA SER A 114 -11.92 15.43 6.65
C SER A 114 -12.69 14.18 6.23
N VAL A 115 -13.98 14.31 5.99
CA VAL A 115 -14.83 13.19 5.53
C VAL A 115 -14.29 12.55 4.26
N PRO A 116 -13.90 13.32 3.20
CA PRO A 116 -13.30 12.71 2.01
C PRO A 116 -12.03 11.89 2.29
N ALA A 117 -11.17 12.34 3.23
CA ALA A 117 -9.96 11.60 3.59
C ALA A 117 -10.28 10.27 4.28
N TYR A 118 -11.28 10.23 5.16
CA TYR A 118 -11.74 8.98 5.77
C TYR A 118 -12.37 8.04 4.75
N VAL A 119 -13.19 8.55 3.83
CA VAL A 119 -13.77 7.74 2.74
C VAL A 119 -12.67 7.15 1.87
N PHE A 120 -11.67 7.94 1.50
CA PHE A 120 -10.52 7.45 0.74
C PHE A 120 -9.73 6.40 1.51
N PHE A 121 -9.46 6.62 2.79
CA PHE A 121 -8.78 5.63 3.64
C PHE A 121 -9.54 4.32 3.72
N LEU A 122 -10.86 4.34 3.93
CA LEU A 122 -11.68 3.13 4.00
C LEU A 122 -11.72 2.39 2.66
N ALA A 123 -11.82 3.12 1.55
CA ALA A 123 -11.73 2.54 0.21
C ALA A 123 -10.36 1.89 -0.03
N THR A 124 -9.27 2.56 0.37
CA THR A 124 -7.91 2.01 0.31
C THR A 124 -7.79 0.73 1.12
N LEU A 125 -8.26 0.75 2.38
CA LEU A 125 -8.23 -0.42 3.27
C LEU A 125 -8.95 -1.62 2.63
N PHE A 126 -10.12 -1.42 2.05
CA PHE A 126 -10.90 -2.47 1.40
C PHE A 126 -10.18 -3.03 0.17
N ILE A 127 -9.71 -2.16 -0.72
CA ILE A 127 -9.03 -2.54 -1.97
C ILE A 127 -7.73 -3.29 -1.67
N LEU A 128 -6.90 -2.76 -0.78
CA LEU A 128 -5.60 -3.36 -0.45
C LEU A 128 -5.76 -4.68 0.30
N ASN A 129 -6.78 -4.82 1.16
CA ASN A 129 -7.11 -6.11 1.78
C ASN A 129 -7.48 -7.18 0.74
N LYS A 130 -8.32 -6.84 -0.24
CA LYS A 130 -8.67 -7.76 -1.32
C LYS A 130 -7.43 -8.16 -2.13
N TRP A 131 -6.64 -7.20 -2.58
CA TRP A 131 -5.45 -7.46 -3.40
C TRP A 131 -4.36 -8.23 -2.65
N SER A 132 -4.21 -7.99 -1.35
CA SER A 132 -3.24 -8.72 -0.52
C SER A 132 -3.62 -10.19 -0.38
N LYS A 133 -4.89 -10.50 -0.16
CA LYS A 133 -5.39 -11.89 -0.11
C LYS A 133 -5.16 -12.62 -1.43
N ASP A 134 -5.42 -11.95 -2.56
CA ASP A 134 -5.16 -12.51 -3.88
C ASP A 134 -3.66 -12.72 -4.12
N ARG A 135 -2.82 -11.80 -3.68
CA ARG A 135 -1.36 -11.92 -3.77
C ARG A 135 -0.83 -13.03 -2.88
N HIS A 136 -1.31 -13.11 -1.65
CA HIS A 136 -0.93 -14.16 -0.69
C HIS A 136 -1.27 -15.56 -1.22
N ARG A 137 -2.48 -15.75 -1.75
CA ARG A 137 -2.88 -17.00 -2.41
C ARG A 137 -1.98 -17.37 -3.59
N LYS A 138 -1.55 -16.39 -4.38
CA LYS A 138 -0.58 -16.62 -5.47
C LYS A 138 0.77 -17.06 -4.94
N TYR A 139 1.28 -16.45 -3.87
CA TYR A 139 2.53 -16.88 -3.25
C TYR A 139 2.46 -18.31 -2.72
N LEU A 140 1.37 -18.68 -2.04
CA LEU A 140 1.18 -20.07 -1.54
C LEU A 140 1.16 -21.10 -2.67
N LYS A 141 0.62 -20.75 -3.85
CA LYS A 141 0.62 -21.64 -5.03
C LYS A 141 1.96 -21.70 -5.74
N GLU A 142 2.66 -20.57 -5.82
CA GLU A 142 3.94 -20.45 -6.53
C GLU A 142 5.10 -21.06 -5.73
N PHE A 143 5.03 -20.99 -4.39
CA PHE A 143 6.05 -21.48 -3.46
C PHE A 143 5.50 -22.59 -2.56
N ASP A 144 5.03 -23.66 -3.16
CA ASP A 144 4.39 -24.79 -2.47
C ASP A 144 5.36 -25.86 -1.94
N GLY A 145 6.65 -25.70 -2.17
CA GLY A 145 7.70 -26.63 -1.75
C GLY A 145 7.79 -27.92 -2.57
N LYS A 146 7.01 -28.06 -3.67
CA LYS A 146 7.06 -29.21 -4.56
C LYS A 146 8.09 -29.00 -5.67
N ASP A 147 8.55 -30.09 -6.27
CA ASP A 147 9.48 -30.09 -7.42
C ASP A 147 10.72 -29.19 -7.21
N GLY A 148 11.28 -29.17 -6.00
CA GLY A 148 12.45 -28.35 -5.66
C GLY A 148 12.16 -26.85 -5.45
N ARG A 149 10.90 -26.42 -5.47
CA ARG A 149 10.52 -25.05 -5.19
C ARG A 149 10.63 -24.73 -3.70
N VAL A 150 10.98 -23.46 -3.42
CA VAL A 150 11.07 -23.00 -2.04
C VAL A 150 9.67 -22.98 -1.41
N LEU A 151 9.55 -23.43 -0.15
CA LEU A 151 8.30 -23.38 0.57
C LEU A 151 8.03 -21.95 1.12
N TYR A 152 6.82 -21.45 0.89
CA TYR A 152 6.39 -20.16 1.44
C TYR A 152 6.29 -20.22 2.97
N PRO A 153 6.78 -19.20 3.71
CA PRO A 153 6.72 -19.20 5.17
C PRO A 153 5.28 -19.27 5.69
N LYS A 154 4.94 -20.35 6.41
CA LYS A 154 3.56 -20.63 6.89
C LYS A 154 3.01 -19.59 7.88
N GLY A 155 3.87 -18.88 8.61
CA GLY A 155 3.47 -17.89 9.61
C GLY A 155 3.06 -16.53 9.03
N ARG A 156 3.33 -16.27 7.75
CA ARG A 156 3.02 -14.97 7.14
C ARG A 156 1.52 -14.82 6.89
N LYS A 157 1.01 -13.65 7.26
CA LYS A 157 -0.35 -13.22 6.94
C LYS A 157 -0.40 -12.51 5.59
N ALA A 158 -1.59 -12.24 5.07
CA ALA A 158 -1.71 -11.57 3.78
C ALA A 158 -1.33 -10.08 3.85
N TYR A 159 -1.81 -9.37 4.88
CA TYR A 159 -1.86 -7.92 4.88
C TYR A 159 -1.58 -7.27 6.24
N ILE A 160 -2.37 -7.57 7.26
CA ILE A 160 -2.19 -7.00 8.59
C ILE A 160 -1.44 -8.01 9.45
N PRO A 161 -0.29 -7.64 10.07
CA PRO A 161 0.45 -8.54 10.92
C PRO A 161 -0.44 -9.18 11.99
N PHE A 162 -0.31 -10.48 12.15
CA PHE A 162 -1.02 -11.32 13.12
C PHE A 162 -2.53 -11.51 12.89
N LEU A 163 -3.19 -10.71 12.03
CA LEU A 163 -4.64 -10.75 11.83
C LEU A 163 -5.02 -11.37 10.46
N VAL A 164 -4.62 -10.76 9.39
CA VAL A 164 -5.07 -11.12 8.02
C VAL A 164 -3.89 -11.25 7.06
#